data_28f873529b11c531419110944f9b345c
#
_entry.id   28f873529b11c531419110944f9b345c
#
_cell.length_a   1.000
_cell.length_b   1.000
_cell.length_c   1.000
_cell.angle_alpha   90.00
_cell.angle_beta   90.00
_cell.angle_gamma   90.00
#
_symmetry.space_group_name_H-M   'P 1'
#
loop_
_entity.id
_entity.type
_entity.pdbx_description
1 polymer ?
#
loop_
_entity_poly.entity_id
_entity_poly.type
_entity_poly.pdbx_seq_one_letter_code
_entity_poly.pdbx_strand_id
1 'polypeptide(L)'
;MDVSHVRRPAGALHQVTPVPADRHAKLIPMLVARSAALFVVAALFEIGGAWLVWQGVREHRGWMWTTGGILALGAYGFVATFQPDAHFGRILAAYGGIFVAGSILWGMAADGYRPDRWDITGALICLAGMAVIMYAPRGD
;
A
#
# COMPACT_ATOMS: atom_id res chain seq x y z
N MET A 1 -7.07 -50.14 -40.63
CA MET A 1 -6.61 -49.31 -39.52
C MET A 1 -7.68 -48.27 -39.25
N ASP A 2 -8.51 -48.58 -38.25
CA ASP A 2 -9.71 -47.80 -37.90
C ASP A 2 -9.33 -46.70 -36.93
N VAL A 3 -9.49 -45.42 -37.36
CA VAL A 3 -9.24 -44.26 -36.53
C VAL A 3 -10.57 -43.83 -35.94
N SER A 4 -10.98 -44.53 -34.88
CA SER A 4 -12.18 -44.25 -34.11
C SER A 4 -12.12 -42.82 -33.54
N HIS A 5 -13.05 -42.00 -34.00
CA HIS A 5 -13.39 -40.65 -33.53
C HIS A 5 -13.56 -40.61 -32.00
N VAL A 6 -12.60 -40.02 -31.32
CA VAL A 6 -12.77 -39.55 -29.94
C VAL A 6 -13.70 -38.33 -29.97
N ARG A 7 -14.97 -38.54 -29.79
CA ARG A 7 -15.95 -37.48 -29.51
C ARG A 7 -15.59 -36.84 -28.17
N ARG A 8 -15.10 -35.62 -28.19
CA ARG A 8 -15.06 -34.77 -27.00
C ARG A 8 -16.50 -34.46 -26.60
N PRO A 9 -16.92 -34.66 -25.33
CA PRO A 9 -18.23 -34.23 -24.87
C PRO A 9 -18.30 -32.71 -24.95
N ALA A 10 -19.08 -32.18 -25.86
CA ALA A 10 -19.55 -30.81 -25.88
C ALA A 10 -20.50 -30.64 -24.68
N GLY A 11 -20.12 -29.81 -23.68
CA GLY A 11 -21.10 -29.47 -22.64
C GLY A 11 -20.57 -29.36 -21.21
N ALA A 12 -19.41 -28.79 -21.01
CA ALA A 12 -19.07 -28.24 -19.70
C ALA A 12 -18.62 -26.79 -19.87
N LEU A 13 -19.50 -25.97 -20.43
CA LEU A 13 -19.44 -24.54 -20.21
C LEU A 13 -19.66 -24.37 -18.70
N HIS A 14 -18.57 -24.18 -17.97
CA HIS A 14 -18.61 -23.78 -16.58
C HIS A 14 -19.44 -22.48 -16.54
N GLN A 15 -20.70 -22.60 -16.15
CA GLN A 15 -21.56 -21.45 -15.93
C GLN A 15 -20.94 -20.68 -14.77
N VAL A 16 -20.11 -19.68 -15.11
CA VAL A 16 -19.66 -18.68 -14.16
C VAL A 16 -20.92 -17.93 -13.74
N THR A 17 -21.50 -18.32 -12.62
CA THR A 17 -22.65 -17.61 -12.04
C THR A 17 -22.21 -16.16 -11.81
N PRO A 18 -22.89 -15.17 -12.42
CA PRO A 18 -22.54 -13.77 -12.21
C PRO A 18 -22.64 -13.45 -10.71
N VAL A 19 -21.58 -12.87 -10.17
CA VAL A 19 -21.58 -12.42 -8.76
C VAL A 19 -22.68 -11.35 -8.62
N PRO A 20 -23.60 -11.48 -7.65
CA PRO A 20 -24.68 -10.52 -7.44
C PRO A 20 -24.15 -9.09 -7.30
N ALA A 21 -24.80 -8.12 -7.90
CA ALA A 21 -24.37 -6.71 -7.94
C ALA A 21 -24.24 -6.10 -6.53
N ASP A 22 -25.02 -6.58 -5.55
CA ASP A 22 -24.95 -6.14 -4.16
C ASP A 22 -23.64 -6.57 -3.46
N ARG A 23 -23.05 -7.71 -3.86
CA ARG A 23 -21.72 -8.15 -3.37
C ARG A 23 -20.62 -7.25 -3.90
N HIS A 24 -20.68 -6.86 -5.18
CA HIS A 24 -19.70 -5.92 -5.74
C HIS A 24 -19.74 -4.57 -5.01
N ALA A 25 -20.94 -4.05 -4.75
CA ALA A 25 -21.12 -2.77 -4.05
C ALA A 25 -20.53 -2.76 -2.62
N LYS A 26 -20.51 -3.90 -1.93
CA LYS A 26 -19.94 -4.04 -0.58
C LYS A 26 -18.44 -4.38 -0.60
N LEU A 27 -17.97 -5.12 -1.60
CA LEU A 27 -16.57 -5.53 -1.71
C LEU A 27 -15.62 -4.37 -1.99
N ILE A 28 -16.01 -3.43 -2.87
CA ILE A 28 -15.15 -2.30 -3.24
C ILE A 28 -14.77 -1.44 -2.02
N PRO A 29 -15.69 -0.95 -1.19
CA PRO A 29 -15.32 -0.14 -0.04
C PRO A 29 -14.49 -0.92 1.00
N MET A 30 -14.72 -2.23 1.15
CA MET A 30 -13.91 -3.07 2.04
C MET A 30 -12.47 -3.22 1.53
N LEU A 31 -12.27 -3.40 0.23
CA LEU A 31 -10.95 -3.49 -0.37
C LEU A 31 -10.19 -2.16 -0.28
N VAL A 32 -10.87 -1.06 -0.52
CA VAL A 32 -10.30 0.30 -0.37
C VAL A 32 -9.90 0.56 1.07
N ALA A 33 -10.78 0.26 2.04
CA ALA A 33 -10.49 0.43 3.45
C ALA A 33 -9.32 -0.45 3.91
N ARG A 34 -9.25 -1.71 3.45
CA ARG A 34 -8.14 -2.62 3.72
C ARG A 34 -6.83 -2.09 3.15
N SER A 35 -6.84 -1.64 1.90
CA SER A 35 -5.64 -1.09 1.26
C SER A 35 -5.15 0.17 1.98
N ALA A 36 -6.06 1.09 2.34
CA ALA A 36 -5.73 2.29 3.09
C ALA A 36 -5.14 1.96 4.46
N ALA A 37 -5.72 1.01 5.20
CA ALA A 37 -5.20 0.56 6.49
C ALA A 37 -3.80 -0.05 6.36
N LEU A 38 -3.54 -0.87 5.34
CA LEU A 38 -2.22 -1.44 5.08
C LEU A 38 -1.20 -0.35 4.73
N PHE A 39 -1.57 0.68 3.99
CA PHE A 39 -0.69 1.81 3.73
C PHE A 39 -0.34 2.58 4.99
N VAL A 40 -1.31 2.82 5.88
CA VAL A 40 -1.05 3.49 7.17
C VAL A 40 -0.11 2.65 8.04
N VAL A 41 -0.35 1.34 8.15
CA VAL A 41 0.52 0.44 8.92
C VAL A 41 1.93 0.40 8.32
N ALA A 42 2.04 0.31 7.00
CA ALA A 42 3.32 0.35 6.30
C ALA A 42 4.06 1.68 6.60
N ALA A 43 3.38 2.82 6.52
CA ALA A 43 3.96 4.13 6.83
C ALA A 43 4.46 4.22 8.28
N LEU A 44 3.72 3.67 9.23
CA LEU A 44 4.15 3.65 10.64
C LEU A 44 5.44 2.83 10.83
N PHE A 45 5.55 1.68 10.20
CA PHE A 45 6.77 0.86 10.27
C PHE A 45 7.96 1.51 9.56
N GLU A 46 7.74 2.13 8.40
CA GLU A 46 8.82 2.74 7.63
C GLU A 46 9.29 4.05 8.27
N ILE A 47 8.38 4.99 8.53
CA ILE A 47 8.71 6.29 9.11
C ILE A 47 9.22 6.11 10.54
N GLY A 48 8.51 5.31 11.35
CA GLY A 48 8.93 5.00 12.72
C GLY A 48 10.25 4.26 12.77
N GLY A 49 10.46 3.30 11.85
CA GLY A 49 11.72 2.56 11.73
C GLY A 49 12.89 3.47 11.35
N ALA A 50 12.72 4.32 10.34
CA ALA A 50 13.73 5.29 9.95
C ALA A 50 14.05 6.28 11.08
N TRP A 51 13.02 6.75 11.79
CA TRP A 51 13.20 7.61 12.96
C TRP A 51 13.96 6.92 14.09
N LEU A 52 13.66 5.65 14.38
CA LEU A 52 14.41 4.87 15.37
C LEU A 52 15.89 4.71 14.98
N VAL A 53 16.19 4.45 13.70
CA VAL A 53 17.58 4.41 13.21
C VAL A 53 18.26 5.77 13.40
N TRP A 54 17.56 6.87 13.06
CA TRP A 54 18.06 8.22 13.26
C TRP A 54 18.40 8.47 14.74
N GLN A 55 17.51 8.11 15.66
CA GLN A 55 17.73 8.26 17.10
C GLN A 55 18.92 7.43 17.58
N GLY A 56 19.09 6.22 17.07
CA GLY A 56 20.19 5.35 17.44
C GLY A 56 21.54 5.82 16.94
N VAL A 57 21.61 6.24 15.67
CA VAL A 57 22.86 6.58 14.99
C VAL A 57 23.22 8.06 15.18
N ARG A 58 22.31 8.98 14.84
CA ARG A 58 22.59 10.41 14.81
C ARG A 58 22.51 11.05 16.19
N GLU A 59 21.53 10.65 16.99
CA GLU A 59 21.33 11.14 18.35
C GLU A 59 22.08 10.32 19.41
N HIS A 60 22.87 9.33 18.97
CA HIS A 60 23.73 8.50 19.83
C HIS A 60 22.99 7.78 20.97
N ARG A 61 21.70 7.44 20.78
CA ARG A 61 20.89 6.75 21.80
C ARG A 61 21.21 5.27 21.96
N GLY A 62 22.10 4.74 21.12
CA GLY A 62 22.62 3.39 21.23
C GLY A 62 21.98 2.38 20.27
N TRP A 63 22.62 1.21 20.24
CA TRP A 63 22.34 0.16 19.23
C TRP A 63 20.93 -0.42 19.32
N MET A 64 20.29 -0.42 20.46
CA MET A 64 18.91 -0.95 20.61
C MET A 64 17.89 -0.16 19.76
N TRP A 65 18.05 1.15 19.68
CA TRP A 65 17.24 2.01 18.84
C TRP A 65 17.47 1.71 17.36
N THR A 66 18.73 1.57 16.96
CA THR A 66 19.09 1.23 15.57
C THR A 66 18.55 -0.13 15.18
N THR A 67 18.72 -1.15 16.04
CA THR A 67 18.22 -2.51 15.75
C THR A 67 16.71 -2.55 15.67
N GLY A 68 16.02 -1.90 16.61
CA GLY A 68 14.57 -1.78 16.57
C GLY A 68 14.07 -1.11 15.29
N GLY A 69 14.75 -0.07 14.83
CA GLY A 69 14.47 0.61 13.58
C GLY A 69 14.65 -0.28 12.35
N ILE A 70 15.75 -1.04 12.30
CA ILE A 70 16.01 -1.99 11.20
C ILE A 70 14.93 -3.07 11.15
N LEU A 71 14.51 -3.61 12.29
CA LEU A 71 13.45 -4.60 12.37
C LEU A 71 12.11 -4.02 11.89
N ALA A 72 11.79 -2.79 12.29
CA ALA A 72 10.58 -2.10 11.83
C ALA A 72 10.60 -1.87 10.31
N LEU A 73 11.73 -1.43 9.74
CA LEU A 73 11.91 -1.30 8.29
C LEU A 73 11.77 -2.64 7.57
N GLY A 74 12.26 -3.74 8.16
CA GLY A 74 12.04 -5.08 7.63
C GLY A 74 10.56 -5.47 7.64
N ALA A 75 9.85 -5.19 8.74
CA ALA A 75 8.42 -5.47 8.86
C ALA A 75 7.57 -4.68 7.84
N TYR A 76 7.94 -3.44 7.50
CA TYR A 76 7.33 -2.68 6.42
C TYR A 76 7.27 -3.47 5.10
N GLY A 77 8.37 -4.10 4.70
CA GLY A 77 8.44 -4.90 3.47
C GLY A 77 7.43 -6.06 3.47
N PHE A 78 7.24 -6.73 4.61
CA PHE A 78 6.21 -7.76 4.75
C PHE A 78 4.79 -7.20 4.67
N VAL A 79 4.51 -6.08 5.32
CA VAL A 79 3.18 -5.43 5.26
C VAL A 79 2.81 -5.08 3.82
N ALA A 80 3.76 -4.62 3.01
CA ALA A 80 3.52 -4.31 1.61
C ALA A 80 3.03 -5.52 0.78
N THR A 81 3.42 -6.74 1.15
CA THR A 81 2.99 -7.96 0.44
C THR A 81 1.52 -8.31 0.64
N PHE A 82 0.84 -7.74 1.62
CA PHE A 82 -0.59 -7.97 1.90
C PHE A 82 -1.52 -7.05 1.10
N GLN A 83 -0.99 -6.15 0.28
CA GLN A 83 -1.79 -5.29 -0.57
C GLN A 83 -2.57 -6.10 -1.61
N PRO A 84 -3.84 -5.75 -1.86
CA PRO A 84 -4.69 -6.51 -2.78
C PRO A 84 -4.35 -6.31 -4.27
N ASP A 85 -3.60 -5.26 -4.64
CA ASP A 85 -3.16 -5.04 -6.02
C ASP A 85 -1.98 -5.95 -6.37
N ALA A 86 -2.00 -6.55 -7.56
CA ALA A 86 -0.95 -7.44 -8.05
C ALA A 86 0.29 -6.71 -8.60
N HIS A 87 0.20 -5.38 -8.81
CA HIS A 87 1.27 -4.60 -9.44
C HIS A 87 2.10 -3.86 -8.38
N PHE A 88 3.21 -4.46 -7.98
CA PHE A 88 4.11 -3.91 -6.97
C PHE A 88 4.48 -2.44 -7.22
N GLY A 89 4.83 -2.07 -8.45
CA GLY A 89 5.19 -0.69 -8.80
C GLY A 89 4.05 0.31 -8.56
N ARG A 90 2.80 -0.10 -8.81
CA ARG A 90 1.62 0.74 -8.56
C ARG A 90 1.40 0.92 -7.06
N ILE A 91 1.51 -0.16 -6.28
CA ILE A 91 1.41 -0.12 -4.81
C ILE A 91 2.43 0.88 -4.27
N LEU A 92 3.69 0.75 -4.69
CA LEU A 92 4.76 1.60 -4.20
C LEU A 92 4.60 3.07 -4.60
N ALA A 93 4.16 3.34 -5.84
CA ALA A 93 3.89 4.70 -6.31
C ALA A 93 2.72 5.36 -5.55
N ALA A 94 1.65 4.61 -5.30
CA ALA A 94 0.52 5.08 -4.50
C ALA A 94 0.93 5.32 -3.04
N TYR A 95 1.74 4.44 -2.49
CA TYR A 95 2.26 4.57 -1.14
C TYR A 95 3.07 5.86 -0.94
N GLY A 96 3.83 6.31 -1.95
CA GLY A 96 4.64 7.52 -1.88
C GLY A 96 3.86 8.78 -1.47
N GLY A 97 2.61 8.94 -1.91
CA GLY A 97 1.76 10.06 -1.49
C GLY A 97 1.40 10.01 -0.01
N ILE A 98 1.05 8.82 0.50
CA ILE A 98 0.73 8.60 1.92
C ILE A 98 1.99 8.77 2.78
N PHE A 99 3.13 8.29 2.29
CA PHE A 99 4.42 8.44 2.97
C PHE A 99 4.79 9.90 3.19
N VAL A 100 4.64 10.77 2.18
CA VAL A 100 4.93 12.21 2.31
C VAL A 100 4.04 12.86 3.38
N ALA A 101 2.73 12.64 3.33
CA ALA A 101 1.81 13.18 4.34
C ALA A 101 2.10 12.61 5.74
N GLY A 102 2.36 11.31 5.84
CA GLY A 102 2.71 10.62 7.09
C GLY A 102 4.00 11.15 7.70
N SER A 103 5.01 11.43 6.87
CA SER A 103 6.29 11.98 7.33
C SER A 103 6.14 13.38 7.93
N ILE A 104 5.30 14.23 7.33
CA ILE A 104 5.01 15.56 7.90
C ILE A 104 4.30 15.42 9.25
N LEU A 105 3.27 14.56 9.33
CA LEU A 105 2.54 14.30 10.57
C LEU A 105 3.45 13.74 11.66
N TRP A 106 4.36 12.82 11.29
CA TRP A 106 5.35 12.28 12.22
C TRP A 106 6.29 13.37 12.75
N GLY A 107 6.83 14.21 11.86
CA GLY A 107 7.70 15.32 12.25
C GLY A 107 7.00 16.29 13.21
N MET A 108 5.71 16.57 12.99
CA MET A 108 4.93 17.38 13.94
C MET A 108 4.78 16.71 15.30
N ALA A 109 4.54 15.40 15.32
CA ALA A 109 4.28 14.67 16.56
C ALA A 109 5.57 14.32 17.34
N ALA A 110 6.64 13.91 16.64
CA ALA A 110 7.87 13.38 17.24
C ALA A 110 8.98 14.43 17.41
N ASP A 111 9.09 15.37 16.44
CA ASP A 111 10.21 16.30 16.37
C ASP A 111 9.79 17.77 16.64
N GLY A 112 8.50 18.02 16.87
CA GLY A 112 7.97 19.38 17.05
C GLY A 112 8.06 20.24 15.78
N TYR A 113 8.22 19.60 14.61
CA TYR A 113 8.26 20.25 13.31
C TYR A 113 6.97 21.02 13.04
N ARG A 114 7.09 22.21 12.47
CA ARG A 114 5.94 23.04 12.08
C ARG A 114 5.96 23.21 10.56
N PRO A 115 5.09 22.49 9.84
CA PRO A 115 5.04 22.58 8.38
C PRO A 115 4.60 23.97 7.94
N ASP A 116 5.24 24.47 6.89
CA ASP A 116 4.82 25.71 6.25
C ASP A 116 3.80 25.45 5.11
N ARG A 117 3.39 26.53 4.44
CA ARG A 117 2.43 26.43 3.34
C ARG A 117 2.93 25.56 2.17
N TRP A 118 4.25 25.52 1.96
CA TRP A 118 4.84 24.76 0.86
C TRP A 118 4.88 23.27 1.18
N ASP A 119 5.16 22.90 2.43
CA ASP A 119 5.09 21.53 2.91
C ASP A 119 3.68 20.94 2.73
N ILE A 120 2.67 21.71 3.16
CA ILE A 120 1.27 21.31 3.04
C ILE A 120 0.86 21.22 1.57
N THR A 121 1.22 22.21 0.75
CA THR A 121 0.91 22.20 -0.68
C THR A 121 1.55 21.00 -1.38
N GLY A 122 2.84 20.74 -1.11
CA GLY A 122 3.55 19.59 -1.64
C GLY A 122 2.90 18.25 -1.24
N ALA A 123 2.53 18.10 0.02
CA ALA A 123 1.85 16.90 0.51
C ALA A 123 0.48 16.70 -0.18
N LEU A 124 -0.30 17.76 -0.38
CA LEU A 124 -1.59 17.68 -1.08
C LEU A 124 -1.42 17.28 -2.54
N ILE A 125 -0.41 17.78 -3.23
CA ILE A 125 -0.08 17.39 -4.62
C ILE A 125 0.29 15.90 -4.66
N CYS A 126 1.12 15.43 -3.73
CA CYS A 126 1.50 14.02 -3.64
C CYS A 126 0.28 13.12 -3.38
N LEU A 127 -0.62 13.49 -2.49
CA LEU A 127 -1.86 12.76 -2.23
C LEU A 127 -2.80 12.78 -3.44
N ALA A 128 -2.91 13.88 -4.16
CA ALA A 128 -3.68 13.96 -5.39
C ALA A 128 -3.08 13.04 -6.48
N GLY A 129 -1.75 13.04 -6.65
CA GLY A 129 -1.05 12.14 -7.56
C GLY A 129 -1.29 10.67 -7.21
N MET A 130 -1.21 10.31 -5.93
CA MET A 130 -1.53 8.97 -5.43
C MET A 130 -2.96 8.58 -5.78
N ALA A 131 -3.94 9.47 -5.56
CA ALA A 131 -5.34 9.20 -5.86
C ALA A 131 -5.55 8.94 -7.37
N VAL A 132 -4.87 9.68 -8.24
CA VAL A 132 -4.90 9.43 -9.69
C VAL A 132 -4.30 8.06 -10.03
N ILE A 133 -3.17 7.68 -9.43
CA ILE A 133 -2.53 6.38 -9.67
C ILE A 133 -3.46 5.23 -9.26
N MET A 134 -4.15 5.37 -8.13
CA MET A 134 -4.99 4.30 -7.58
C MET A 134 -6.37 4.21 -8.23
N TYR A 135 -7.00 5.35 -8.52
CA TYR A 135 -8.43 5.40 -8.81
C TYR A 135 -8.80 5.89 -10.21
N ALA A 136 -7.84 6.39 -11.01
CA ALA A 136 -8.14 6.80 -12.38
C ALA A 136 -8.69 5.62 -13.19
N PRO A 137 -9.81 5.80 -13.94
CA PRO A 137 -10.33 4.78 -14.83
C PRO A 137 -9.29 4.46 -15.90
N ARG A 138 -9.01 3.18 -16.07
CA ARG A 138 -8.07 2.68 -17.09
C ARG A 138 -8.89 1.97 -18.15
N GLY A 139 -8.79 2.42 -19.39
CA GLY A 139 -9.30 1.66 -20.54
C GLY A 139 -8.51 0.35 -20.64
N ASP A 140 -9.23 -0.75 -20.75
CA ASP A 140 -8.70 -2.06 -21.12
C ASP A 140 -8.29 -2.07 -22.60
#